data_283d23cf3fc683cb3e186212830f79e8
#
_entry.id   283d23cf3fc683cb3e186212830f79e8
#
_cell.length_a   1.000
_cell.length_b   1.000
_cell.length_c   1.000
_cell.angle_alpha   90.00
_cell.angle_beta   90.00
_cell.angle_gamma   90.00
#
_symmetry.space_group_name_H-M   'P 1'
#
loop_
_entity.id
_entity.type
_entity.pdbx_description
1 polymer ?
#
loop_
_entity_poly.entity_id
_entity_poly.type
_entity_poly.pdbx_seq_one_letter_code
_entity_poly.pdbx_strand_id
1 'polypeptide(L)'
;MLNRNKLVILFSIATLVAQSSFSIKKDNAQVQEDESVKINVLKNDLIDDKSNLILEISSEPQMGSVIVQDNKVLYTPDPNVNGIDKFEYKVDIGTVSGTGFVRVNISPVNDPPVSLVLSNNEINENAPKGSLIGKLQVKDPDDGDKFKFGVARENKEDFSLEGSSLFTKRSFDFEEEQSFSVTIQVTDSGDETLVETINVNVKNQNESPIVNGDKNLVFNHPENAGKIVGRLNISDPDANQSHVKYKINNSDDKDYFKITRSGDVAFLRDPDFENPEDENQDNNYKFEYKAMDSKDNKLFVSGLITINVIDAEETEVVALDKRKYTSWKVDHQPYHIL
;
A
#
# COMPACT_ATOMS: atom_id res chain seq x y z
N MET A 1 -18.30 -123.34 -37.19
CA MET A 1 -17.15 -122.45 -37.36
C MET A 1 -17.53 -121.14 -36.71
N LEU A 2 -17.06 -120.85 -35.54
CA LEU A 2 -17.39 -119.64 -34.76
C LEU A 2 -16.35 -118.64 -34.98
N ASN A 3 -16.74 -117.45 -35.51
CA ASN A 3 -15.92 -116.28 -35.64
C ASN A 3 -16.13 -115.39 -34.41
N ARG A 4 -15.11 -115.22 -33.53
CA ARG A 4 -15.16 -114.37 -32.32
C ARG A 4 -14.61 -112.99 -32.69
N ASN A 5 -15.50 -112.04 -32.90
CA ASN A 5 -15.12 -110.64 -33.01
C ASN A 5 -14.79 -110.09 -31.59
N LYS A 6 -13.54 -109.72 -31.42
CA LYS A 6 -13.09 -108.95 -30.20
C LYS A 6 -13.41 -107.47 -30.40
N LEU A 7 -14.34 -106.96 -29.65
CA LEU A 7 -14.60 -105.51 -29.53
C LEU A 7 -13.55 -104.87 -28.63
N VAL A 8 -12.69 -104.02 -29.24
CA VAL A 8 -11.77 -103.20 -28.50
C VAL A 8 -12.46 -101.84 -28.19
N ILE A 9 -12.78 -101.61 -26.93
CA ILE A 9 -13.33 -100.34 -26.45
C ILE A 9 -12.13 -99.44 -26.09
N LEU A 10 -11.84 -98.40 -26.85
CA LEU A 10 -10.91 -97.34 -26.52
C LEU A 10 -11.62 -96.35 -25.64
N PHE A 11 -11.22 -96.29 -24.36
CA PHE A 11 -11.57 -95.21 -23.47
C PHE A 11 -10.61 -94.03 -23.71
N SER A 12 -11.13 -92.96 -24.36
CA SER A 12 -10.46 -91.70 -24.44
C SER A 12 -10.69 -90.94 -23.11
N ILE A 13 -9.67 -90.84 -22.27
CA ILE A 13 -9.73 -90.00 -21.12
C ILE A 13 -9.52 -88.56 -21.67
N ALA A 14 -10.63 -87.84 -21.83
CA ALA A 14 -10.57 -86.41 -22.02
C ALA A 14 -10.23 -85.78 -20.67
N THR A 15 -8.99 -85.37 -20.51
CA THR A 15 -8.58 -84.50 -19.43
C THR A 15 -9.26 -83.15 -19.61
N LEU A 16 -10.30 -82.90 -18.87
CA LEU A 16 -10.91 -81.55 -18.75
C LEU A 16 -9.93 -80.67 -18.00
N VAL A 17 -9.10 -79.96 -18.74
CA VAL A 17 -8.28 -78.89 -18.16
C VAL A 17 -9.26 -77.80 -17.78
N ALA A 18 -9.51 -77.61 -16.50
CA ALA A 18 -10.23 -76.47 -15.99
C ALA A 18 -9.47 -75.19 -16.46
N GLN A 19 -10.05 -74.48 -17.39
CA GLN A 19 -9.50 -73.24 -17.89
C GLN A 19 -9.70 -72.21 -16.76
N SER A 20 -8.62 -71.77 -16.10
CA SER A 20 -8.68 -70.73 -15.08
C SER A 20 -9.33 -69.47 -15.65
N SER A 21 -10.35 -69.01 -15.01
CA SER A 21 -11.03 -67.79 -15.44
C SER A 21 -10.22 -66.56 -15.01
N PHE A 22 -9.86 -65.73 -15.96
CA PHE A 22 -9.15 -64.48 -15.72
C PHE A 22 -9.79 -63.36 -16.56
N SER A 23 -10.32 -62.33 -15.91
CA SER A 23 -10.91 -61.16 -16.56
C SER A 23 -10.78 -59.95 -15.70
N ILE A 24 -10.12 -58.94 -16.18
CA ILE A 24 -9.95 -57.64 -15.56
C ILE A 24 -11.01 -56.70 -16.07
N LYS A 25 -11.70 -56.00 -15.18
CA LYS A 25 -12.76 -55.04 -15.47
C LYS A 25 -12.36 -53.63 -15.06
N LYS A 26 -13.06 -52.66 -15.63
CA LYS A 26 -12.86 -51.28 -15.27
C LYS A 26 -13.45 -50.96 -13.91
N ASP A 27 -12.81 -50.05 -13.18
CA ASP A 27 -13.21 -49.54 -11.89
C ASP A 27 -13.67 -48.08 -11.92
N ASN A 28 -14.46 -47.69 -10.95
CA ASN A 28 -14.81 -46.31 -10.69
C ASN A 28 -14.60 -46.05 -9.19
N ALA A 29 -14.05 -44.89 -8.88
CA ALA A 29 -13.88 -44.39 -7.56
C ALA A 29 -14.40 -42.95 -7.43
N GLN A 30 -14.73 -42.53 -6.23
CA GLN A 30 -15.09 -41.14 -5.88
C GLN A 30 -14.25 -40.74 -4.71
N VAL A 31 -13.79 -39.52 -4.70
CA VAL A 31 -13.00 -38.89 -3.65
C VAL A 31 -13.31 -37.39 -3.65
N GLN A 32 -13.22 -36.74 -2.51
CA GLN A 32 -13.13 -35.29 -2.45
C GLN A 32 -11.70 -34.86 -2.79
N GLU A 33 -11.53 -33.69 -3.38
CA GLU A 33 -10.19 -33.14 -3.48
C GLU A 33 -9.59 -33.00 -2.07
N ASP A 34 -8.27 -32.98 -1.97
CA ASP A 34 -7.51 -32.93 -0.72
C ASP A 34 -7.64 -34.15 0.20
N GLU A 35 -8.45 -35.14 -0.20
CA GLU A 35 -8.57 -36.43 0.50
C GLU A 35 -7.98 -37.56 -0.35
N SER A 36 -7.58 -38.64 0.31
CA SER A 36 -7.11 -39.85 -0.35
C SER A 36 -8.17 -40.94 -0.30
N VAL A 37 -8.24 -41.79 -1.34
CA VAL A 37 -9.14 -42.95 -1.38
C VAL A 37 -8.41 -44.23 -1.65
N LYS A 38 -8.69 -45.29 -0.86
CA LYS A 38 -8.16 -46.66 -1.03
C LYS A 38 -9.11 -47.47 -1.90
N ILE A 39 -8.71 -47.75 -3.15
CA ILE A 39 -9.50 -48.42 -4.20
C ILE A 39 -9.17 -49.92 -4.22
N ASN A 40 -10.17 -50.76 -4.04
CA ASN A 40 -10.00 -52.21 -4.22
C ASN A 40 -10.27 -52.58 -5.70
N VAL A 41 -9.24 -52.36 -6.53
CA VAL A 41 -9.32 -52.56 -7.99
C VAL A 41 -9.58 -54.05 -8.41
N LEU A 42 -9.30 -55.01 -7.51
CA LEU A 42 -9.50 -56.43 -7.76
C LEU A 42 -10.90 -56.96 -7.36
N LYS A 43 -11.79 -56.07 -6.86
CA LYS A 43 -13.09 -56.48 -6.28
C LYS A 43 -14.06 -57.01 -7.32
N ASN A 44 -14.05 -56.47 -8.52
CA ASN A 44 -14.99 -56.83 -9.59
C ASN A 44 -14.35 -57.75 -10.64
N ASP A 45 -13.06 -58.07 -10.48
CA ASP A 45 -12.31 -58.95 -11.38
C ASP A 45 -12.57 -60.42 -11.11
N LEU A 46 -12.44 -61.21 -12.15
CA LEU A 46 -12.50 -62.65 -12.07
C LEU A 46 -11.06 -63.20 -12.09
N ILE A 47 -10.57 -63.61 -10.94
CA ILE A 47 -9.21 -64.12 -10.73
C ILE A 47 -9.29 -65.34 -9.81
N ASP A 48 -9.23 -66.53 -10.39
CA ASP A 48 -9.43 -67.78 -9.65
C ASP A 48 -8.29 -68.14 -8.70
N ASP A 49 -7.04 -67.83 -9.11
CA ASP A 49 -5.87 -68.04 -8.28
C ASP A 49 -5.12 -66.71 -8.03
N LYS A 50 -5.02 -66.31 -6.76
CA LYS A 50 -4.34 -65.11 -6.28
C LYS A 50 -3.04 -65.40 -5.56
N SER A 51 -2.53 -66.64 -5.57
CA SER A 51 -1.34 -67.03 -4.77
C SER A 51 -0.07 -66.30 -5.22
N ASN A 52 0.07 -66.00 -6.51
CA ASN A 52 1.23 -65.28 -7.09
C ASN A 52 0.82 -63.92 -7.69
N LEU A 53 -0.25 -63.30 -7.17
CA LEU A 53 -0.75 -62.05 -7.72
C LEU A 53 0.20 -60.90 -7.47
N ILE A 54 0.60 -60.24 -8.57
CA ILE A 54 1.33 -58.96 -8.61
C ILE A 54 0.42 -57.90 -9.17
N LEU A 55 0.22 -56.82 -8.44
CA LEU A 55 -0.51 -55.62 -8.85
C LEU A 55 0.51 -54.47 -9.01
N GLU A 56 0.54 -53.88 -10.21
CA GLU A 56 1.44 -52.77 -10.55
C GLU A 56 0.68 -51.63 -11.23
N ILE A 57 1.13 -50.42 -11.09
CA ILE A 57 0.63 -49.27 -11.87
C ILE A 57 1.31 -49.33 -13.24
N SER A 58 0.51 -49.34 -14.33
CA SER A 58 0.99 -49.33 -15.69
C SER A 58 0.88 -47.97 -16.38
N SER A 59 0.04 -47.07 -15.86
CA SER A 59 -0.05 -45.67 -16.30
C SER A 59 -0.46 -44.82 -15.12
N GLU A 60 0.33 -43.80 -14.85
CA GLU A 60 0.07 -42.83 -13.75
C GLU A 60 -1.13 -41.94 -14.07
N PRO A 61 -1.86 -41.45 -13.05
CA PRO A 61 -2.87 -40.41 -13.22
C PRO A 61 -2.26 -39.05 -13.58
N GLN A 62 -3.08 -38.09 -14.02
CA GLN A 62 -2.66 -36.74 -14.41
C GLN A 62 -2.97 -35.67 -13.33
N MET A 63 -3.90 -36.00 -12.44
CA MET A 63 -4.43 -35.05 -11.43
C MET A 63 -4.17 -35.54 -10.01
N GLY A 64 -3.16 -36.38 -9.81
CA GLY A 64 -2.82 -36.94 -8.51
C GLY A 64 -1.74 -38.01 -8.59
N SER A 65 -1.63 -38.80 -7.55
CA SER A 65 -0.65 -39.89 -7.43
C SER A 65 -1.32 -41.19 -6.96
N VAL A 66 -0.68 -42.32 -7.27
CA VAL A 66 -1.13 -43.66 -6.87
C VAL A 66 -0.01 -44.46 -6.23
N ILE A 67 -0.37 -45.24 -5.20
CA ILE A 67 0.53 -46.18 -4.53
C ILE A 67 -0.19 -47.50 -4.34
N VAL A 68 0.46 -48.63 -4.71
CA VAL A 68 -0.08 -49.97 -4.42
C VAL A 68 0.27 -50.35 -2.97
N GLN A 69 -0.78 -50.69 -2.19
CA GLN A 69 -0.68 -51.13 -0.79
C GLN A 69 -1.66 -52.26 -0.53
N ASP A 70 -1.23 -53.40 -0.02
CA ASP A 70 -2.06 -54.54 0.34
C ASP A 70 -3.02 -55.01 -0.81
N ASN A 71 -2.52 -55.09 -2.03
CA ASN A 71 -3.28 -55.41 -3.24
C ASN A 71 -4.47 -54.46 -3.47
N LYS A 72 -4.36 -53.20 -3.04
CA LYS A 72 -5.27 -52.11 -3.31
C LYS A 72 -4.45 -50.90 -3.83
N VAL A 73 -5.09 -49.95 -4.43
CA VAL A 73 -4.45 -48.70 -4.88
C VAL A 73 -4.93 -47.57 -3.99
N LEU A 74 -4.02 -46.86 -3.35
CA LEU A 74 -4.28 -45.58 -2.71
C LEU A 74 -4.10 -44.51 -3.77
N TYR A 75 -5.16 -43.77 -4.06
CA TYR A 75 -5.13 -42.60 -4.93
C TYR A 75 -5.21 -41.34 -4.06
N THR A 76 -4.36 -40.36 -4.35
CA THR A 76 -4.34 -39.06 -3.72
C THR A 76 -4.36 -37.98 -4.79
N PRO A 77 -5.43 -37.15 -4.89
CA PRO A 77 -5.47 -36.01 -5.78
C PRO A 77 -4.33 -35.03 -5.50
N ASP A 78 -3.93 -34.26 -6.51
CA ASP A 78 -3.13 -33.07 -6.29
C ASP A 78 -3.97 -32.03 -5.52
N PRO A 79 -3.35 -31.16 -4.70
CA PRO A 79 -4.07 -30.16 -3.90
C PRO A 79 -4.95 -29.26 -4.76
N ASN A 80 -6.17 -29.00 -4.33
CA ASN A 80 -7.15 -28.10 -4.94
C ASN A 80 -7.43 -28.46 -6.43
N VAL A 81 -7.48 -29.76 -6.74
CA VAL A 81 -7.75 -30.25 -8.12
C VAL A 81 -8.95 -31.14 -8.14
N ASN A 82 -10.00 -30.74 -8.83
CA ASN A 82 -11.21 -31.49 -9.00
C ASN A 82 -11.48 -31.84 -10.47
N GLY A 83 -12.35 -32.83 -10.70
CA GLY A 83 -12.69 -33.29 -12.04
C GLY A 83 -12.62 -34.82 -12.21
N ILE A 84 -12.20 -35.27 -13.39
CA ILE A 84 -12.13 -36.68 -13.72
C ILE A 84 -10.71 -37.05 -14.06
N ASP A 85 -10.13 -37.93 -13.27
CA ASP A 85 -8.82 -38.51 -13.50
C ASP A 85 -8.92 -39.99 -13.90
N LYS A 86 -7.83 -40.54 -14.43
CA LYS A 86 -7.73 -41.93 -14.91
C LYS A 86 -6.31 -42.42 -14.73
N PHE A 87 -6.20 -43.69 -14.31
CA PHE A 87 -4.93 -44.40 -14.33
C PHE A 87 -5.13 -45.85 -14.72
N GLU A 88 -4.03 -46.56 -15.09
CA GLU A 88 -4.10 -47.96 -15.43
C GLU A 88 -3.26 -48.80 -14.50
N TYR A 89 -3.74 -50.02 -14.22
CA TYR A 89 -3.02 -51.01 -13.45
C TYR A 89 -2.91 -52.34 -14.22
N LYS A 90 -1.85 -53.06 -13.94
CA LYS A 90 -1.59 -54.42 -14.47
C LYS A 90 -1.71 -55.42 -13.31
N VAL A 91 -2.42 -56.51 -13.59
CA VAL A 91 -2.46 -57.71 -12.74
C VAL A 91 -1.71 -58.83 -13.43
N ASP A 92 -0.78 -59.46 -12.74
CA ASP A 92 -0.03 -60.62 -13.21
C ASP A 92 -0.13 -61.73 -12.16
N ILE A 93 -0.52 -62.95 -12.60
CA ILE A 93 -0.57 -64.17 -11.76
C ILE A 93 0.45 -65.22 -12.18
N GLY A 94 1.46 -64.83 -12.98
CA GLY A 94 2.55 -65.68 -13.49
C GLY A 94 2.19 -66.49 -14.74
N THR A 95 0.93 -66.91 -14.92
CA THR A 95 0.45 -67.67 -16.10
C THR A 95 -0.27 -66.81 -17.09
N VAL A 96 -0.88 -65.73 -16.64
CA VAL A 96 -1.61 -64.75 -17.44
C VAL A 96 -1.54 -63.40 -16.79
N SER A 97 -1.55 -62.33 -17.60
CA SER A 97 -1.65 -60.96 -17.13
C SER A 97 -2.71 -60.20 -17.90
N GLY A 98 -3.23 -59.13 -17.27
CA GLY A 98 -4.22 -58.23 -17.87
C GLY A 98 -4.11 -56.83 -17.31
N THR A 99 -4.62 -55.85 -18.04
CA THR A 99 -4.64 -54.44 -17.68
C THR A 99 -6.06 -54.00 -17.41
N GLY A 100 -6.26 -53.30 -16.29
CA GLY A 100 -7.49 -52.61 -15.95
C GLY A 100 -7.25 -51.09 -15.90
N PHE A 101 -8.33 -50.34 -15.95
CA PHE A 101 -8.24 -48.90 -15.73
C PHE A 101 -9.27 -48.46 -14.70
N VAL A 102 -8.87 -47.43 -13.93
CA VAL A 102 -9.71 -46.79 -12.95
C VAL A 102 -10.07 -45.39 -13.44
N ARG A 103 -11.35 -45.05 -13.30
CA ARG A 103 -11.84 -43.69 -13.46
C ARG A 103 -12.12 -43.14 -12.03
N VAL A 104 -11.45 -42.06 -11.66
CA VAL A 104 -11.66 -41.37 -10.41
C VAL A 104 -12.47 -40.11 -10.67
N ASN A 105 -13.55 -39.93 -9.96
CA ASN A 105 -14.29 -38.66 -9.93
C ASN A 105 -13.88 -37.90 -8.65
N ILE A 106 -13.19 -36.81 -8.83
CA ILE A 106 -12.74 -35.92 -7.74
C ILE A 106 -13.80 -34.84 -7.60
N SER A 107 -14.47 -34.80 -6.47
CA SER A 107 -15.51 -33.81 -6.17
C SER A 107 -14.89 -32.55 -5.58
N PRO A 108 -15.34 -31.36 -6.00
CA PRO A 108 -14.85 -30.12 -5.42
C PRO A 108 -15.25 -29.99 -3.95
N VAL A 109 -14.41 -29.33 -3.18
CA VAL A 109 -14.64 -28.86 -1.81
C VAL A 109 -14.29 -27.39 -1.82
N ASN A 110 -15.04 -26.54 -1.12
CA ASN A 110 -14.72 -25.11 -1.06
C ASN A 110 -13.43 -24.89 -0.29
N ASP A 111 -12.50 -24.19 -0.92
CA ASP A 111 -11.24 -23.74 -0.36
C ASP A 111 -11.29 -22.24 -0.01
N PRO A 112 -10.55 -21.77 0.99
CA PRO A 112 -10.48 -20.34 1.27
C PRO A 112 -9.70 -19.57 0.19
N PRO A 113 -9.98 -18.27 0.00
CA PRO A 113 -9.13 -17.40 -0.82
C PRO A 113 -7.69 -17.43 -0.36
N VAL A 114 -6.74 -17.54 -1.30
CA VAL A 114 -5.30 -17.67 -0.99
C VAL A 114 -4.51 -16.37 -1.14
N SER A 115 -5.10 -15.35 -1.77
CA SER A 115 -4.43 -14.05 -1.96
C SER A 115 -5.46 -12.94 -2.15
N LEU A 116 -5.18 -11.80 -1.52
CA LEU A 116 -5.91 -10.55 -1.69
C LEU A 116 -4.90 -9.43 -1.94
N VAL A 117 -4.99 -8.76 -3.07
CA VAL A 117 -4.11 -7.64 -3.42
C VAL A 117 -4.91 -6.44 -3.92
N LEU A 118 -4.33 -5.26 -3.79
CA LEU A 118 -4.89 -4.01 -4.30
C LEU A 118 -4.17 -3.62 -5.59
N SER A 119 -4.93 -3.30 -6.64
CA SER A 119 -4.39 -2.95 -7.97
C SER A 119 -3.53 -1.69 -7.97
N ASN A 120 -3.76 -0.80 -7.04
CA ASN A 120 -2.98 0.40 -6.74
C ASN A 120 -3.09 0.68 -5.26
N ASN A 121 -1.99 0.98 -4.61
CA ASN A 121 -1.92 1.28 -3.17
C ASN A 121 -1.35 2.68 -2.89
N GLU A 122 -1.54 3.61 -3.81
CA GLU A 122 -1.08 4.99 -3.67
C GLU A 122 -2.25 5.96 -3.83
N ILE A 123 -2.24 7.03 -3.05
CA ILE A 123 -3.18 8.14 -3.11
C ILE A 123 -2.43 9.46 -2.96
N ASN A 124 -2.75 10.46 -3.76
CA ASN A 124 -2.19 11.79 -3.54
C ASN A 124 -2.77 12.37 -2.25
N GLU A 125 -1.95 13.07 -1.50
CA GLU A 125 -2.50 13.90 -0.44
C GLU A 125 -3.47 14.94 -1.01
N ASN A 126 -4.29 15.52 -0.14
CA ASN A 126 -5.33 16.48 -0.53
C ASN A 126 -6.36 15.94 -1.53
N ALA A 127 -6.31 14.63 -1.87
CA ALA A 127 -7.36 14.01 -2.65
C ALA A 127 -8.70 14.12 -1.90
N PRO A 128 -9.80 14.49 -2.59
CA PRO A 128 -11.07 14.67 -1.91
C PRO A 128 -11.60 13.35 -1.34
N LYS A 129 -12.39 13.44 -0.28
CA LYS A 129 -13.16 12.31 0.24
C LYS A 129 -13.92 11.61 -0.89
N GLY A 130 -13.87 10.27 -0.93
CA GLY A 130 -14.47 9.44 -1.97
C GLY A 130 -13.54 9.21 -3.17
N SER A 131 -12.25 9.54 -3.05
CA SER A 131 -11.26 9.21 -4.08
C SER A 131 -10.99 7.72 -4.12
N LEU A 132 -10.98 7.16 -5.33
CA LEU A 132 -10.62 5.75 -5.55
C LEU A 132 -9.12 5.55 -5.30
N ILE A 133 -8.79 4.58 -4.45
CA ILE A 133 -7.40 4.14 -4.25
C ILE A 133 -7.07 3.05 -5.27
N GLY A 134 -7.85 1.94 -5.26
CA GLY A 134 -7.62 0.82 -6.15
C GLY A 134 -8.76 -0.20 -6.09
N LYS A 135 -8.59 -1.29 -6.87
CA LYS A 135 -9.53 -2.42 -6.87
C LYS A 135 -8.87 -3.63 -6.24
N LEU A 136 -9.60 -4.32 -5.40
CA LEU A 136 -9.22 -5.58 -4.80
C LEU A 136 -9.27 -6.69 -5.84
N GLN A 137 -8.24 -7.51 -5.84
CA GLN A 137 -8.11 -8.70 -6.68
C GLN A 137 -7.88 -9.89 -5.74
N VAL A 138 -8.71 -10.90 -5.89
CA VAL A 138 -8.65 -12.13 -5.10
C VAL A 138 -8.14 -13.26 -6.00
N LYS A 139 -7.32 -14.12 -5.43
CA LYS A 139 -6.98 -15.41 -6.01
C LYS A 139 -7.56 -16.49 -5.13
N ASP A 140 -8.30 -17.40 -5.74
CA ASP A 140 -9.00 -18.49 -5.10
C ASP A 140 -8.72 -19.79 -5.87
N PRO A 141 -8.57 -20.95 -5.20
CA PRO A 141 -8.51 -22.24 -5.87
C PRO A 141 -9.79 -22.59 -6.63
N ASP A 142 -10.96 -22.17 -6.13
CA ASP A 142 -12.25 -22.49 -6.71
C ASP A 142 -12.61 -21.57 -7.89
N ASP A 143 -12.71 -22.14 -9.06
CA ASP A 143 -13.05 -21.42 -10.28
C ASP A 143 -14.47 -20.82 -10.23
N GLY A 144 -14.57 -19.51 -10.43
CA GLY A 144 -15.84 -18.81 -10.59
C GLY A 144 -16.48 -18.33 -9.29
N ASP A 145 -15.74 -18.37 -8.20
CA ASP A 145 -16.21 -17.89 -6.90
C ASP A 145 -16.55 -16.40 -6.88
N LYS A 146 -17.46 -16.04 -5.98
CA LYS A 146 -17.92 -14.68 -5.76
C LYS A 146 -17.51 -14.22 -4.37
N PHE A 147 -16.98 -13.01 -4.30
CA PHE A 147 -16.38 -12.48 -3.09
C PHE A 147 -17.20 -11.34 -2.49
N LYS A 148 -17.28 -11.37 -1.16
CA LYS A 148 -17.76 -10.25 -0.34
C LYS A 148 -16.56 -9.64 0.38
N PHE A 149 -16.50 -8.32 0.44
CA PHE A 149 -15.39 -7.59 1.05
C PHE A 149 -15.86 -6.78 2.25
N GLY A 150 -15.02 -6.70 3.28
CA GLY A 150 -15.24 -5.90 4.46
C GLY A 150 -13.98 -5.17 4.91
N VAL A 151 -14.09 -3.90 5.29
CA VAL A 151 -13.04 -3.16 5.96
C VAL A 151 -13.12 -3.43 7.45
N ALA A 152 -11.99 -3.70 8.11
CA ALA A 152 -11.90 -3.85 9.55
C ALA A 152 -12.44 -2.61 10.29
N ARG A 153 -12.96 -2.82 11.50
CA ARG A 153 -13.67 -1.77 12.25
C ARG A 153 -12.81 -0.52 12.46
N GLU A 154 -11.55 -0.70 12.78
CA GLU A 154 -10.56 0.36 13.02
C GLU A 154 -10.29 1.24 11.81
N ASN A 155 -10.49 0.71 10.59
CA ASN A 155 -10.23 1.44 9.35
C ASN A 155 -11.49 2.08 8.73
N LYS A 156 -12.68 1.88 9.32
CA LYS A 156 -13.95 2.36 8.74
C LYS A 156 -14.14 3.86 8.74
N GLU A 157 -13.35 4.59 9.53
CA GLU A 157 -13.38 6.06 9.53
C GLU A 157 -12.62 6.62 8.33
N ASP A 158 -11.57 5.95 7.88
CA ASP A 158 -10.68 6.41 6.82
C ASP A 158 -11.01 5.84 5.44
N PHE A 159 -11.60 4.62 5.39
CA PHE A 159 -11.82 3.88 4.16
C PHE A 159 -13.23 3.33 4.03
N SER A 160 -13.67 3.15 2.78
CA SER A 160 -14.92 2.46 2.42
C SER A 160 -14.73 1.58 1.20
N LEU A 161 -15.58 0.56 1.07
CA LEU A 161 -15.63 -0.33 -0.07
C LEU A 161 -16.95 -0.19 -0.81
N GLU A 162 -16.87 -0.18 -2.15
CA GLU A 162 -18.01 -0.35 -3.05
C GLU A 162 -17.68 -1.51 -4.01
N GLY A 163 -18.30 -2.66 -3.77
CA GLY A 163 -17.89 -3.92 -4.41
C GLY A 163 -16.43 -4.22 -4.08
N SER A 164 -15.57 -4.36 -5.08
CA SER A 164 -14.13 -4.56 -4.92
C SER A 164 -13.31 -3.27 -4.91
N SER A 165 -13.93 -2.09 -4.97
CA SER A 165 -13.23 -0.81 -5.05
C SER A 165 -13.04 -0.19 -3.68
N LEU A 166 -11.80 0.17 -3.32
CA LEU A 166 -11.43 0.83 -2.08
C LEU A 166 -11.36 2.34 -2.28
N PHE A 167 -12.08 3.10 -1.44
CA PHE A 167 -12.17 4.56 -1.48
C PHE A 167 -11.77 5.19 -0.16
N THR A 168 -11.27 6.43 -0.24
CA THR A 168 -11.01 7.28 0.93
C THR A 168 -12.32 7.81 1.54
N LYS A 169 -12.36 7.99 2.86
CA LYS A 169 -13.46 8.69 3.56
C LYS A 169 -13.06 10.04 4.13
N ARG A 170 -11.78 10.37 4.07
CA ARG A 170 -11.24 11.70 4.37
C ARG A 170 -10.16 12.08 3.36
N SER A 171 -9.68 13.30 3.41
CA SER A 171 -8.42 13.69 2.80
C SER A 171 -7.26 13.28 3.71
N PHE A 172 -6.12 12.99 3.13
CA PHE A 172 -4.87 12.67 3.83
C PHE A 172 -3.88 13.81 3.61
N ASP A 173 -3.01 14.00 4.58
CA ASP A 173 -1.94 14.99 4.62
C ASP A 173 -0.62 14.21 4.74
N PHE A 174 0.28 14.40 3.79
CA PHE A 174 1.56 13.67 3.73
C PHE A 174 2.49 14.07 4.88
N GLU A 175 2.42 15.33 5.32
CA GLU A 175 3.22 15.86 6.41
C GLU A 175 2.79 15.30 7.76
N GLU A 176 1.52 14.92 7.89
CA GLU A 176 1.00 14.26 9.10
C GLU A 176 1.26 12.75 9.06
N GLU A 177 0.96 12.09 7.92
CA GLU A 177 1.07 10.64 7.81
C GLU A 177 1.33 10.18 6.37
N GLN A 178 2.45 9.52 6.14
CA GLN A 178 2.93 9.13 4.80
C GLN A 178 2.36 7.79 4.31
N SER A 179 1.78 6.99 5.20
CA SER A 179 1.18 5.69 4.85
C SER A 179 0.17 5.24 5.90
N PHE A 180 -0.82 4.50 5.44
CA PHE A 180 -1.86 3.91 6.27
C PHE A 180 -1.92 2.40 6.04
N SER A 181 -2.19 1.65 7.10
CA SER A 181 -2.49 0.23 7.00
C SER A 181 -3.99 0.03 7.00
N VAL A 182 -4.52 -0.65 5.98
CA VAL A 182 -5.93 -1.03 5.90
C VAL A 182 -6.08 -2.54 5.94
N THR A 183 -6.82 -3.05 6.90
CA THR A 183 -7.13 -4.47 7.05
C THR A 183 -8.46 -4.76 6.37
N ILE A 184 -8.44 -5.70 5.43
CA ILE A 184 -9.58 -6.09 4.61
C ILE A 184 -9.81 -7.59 4.79
N GLN A 185 -11.05 -7.95 5.01
CA GLN A 185 -11.53 -9.33 4.97
C GLN A 185 -12.22 -9.57 3.63
N VAL A 186 -11.88 -10.68 2.99
CA VAL A 186 -12.62 -11.25 1.87
C VAL A 186 -13.28 -12.54 2.33
N THR A 187 -14.50 -12.78 1.88
CA THR A 187 -15.29 -14.00 2.10
C THR A 187 -15.76 -14.53 0.76
N ASP A 188 -15.53 -15.79 0.49
CA ASP A 188 -15.95 -16.49 -0.71
C ASP A 188 -17.44 -16.90 -0.69
N SER A 189 -17.89 -17.70 -1.64
CA SER A 189 -19.27 -18.22 -1.70
C SER A 189 -19.54 -19.39 -0.76
N GLY A 190 -18.52 -20.06 -0.25
CA GLY A 190 -18.60 -21.11 0.76
C GLY A 190 -18.48 -20.64 2.19
N ASP A 191 -18.41 -19.30 2.42
CA ASP A 191 -18.22 -18.63 3.70
C ASP A 191 -16.82 -18.81 4.33
N GLU A 192 -15.82 -19.25 3.55
CA GLU A 192 -14.41 -19.23 3.96
C GLU A 192 -13.82 -17.82 3.82
N THR A 193 -12.80 -17.49 4.61
CA THR A 193 -12.33 -16.12 4.71
C THR A 193 -10.81 -16.00 4.68
N LEU A 194 -10.34 -14.92 4.01
CA LEU A 194 -8.97 -14.44 4.11
C LEU A 194 -8.96 -13.00 4.64
N VAL A 195 -8.03 -12.70 5.54
CA VAL A 195 -7.82 -11.35 6.08
C VAL A 195 -6.41 -10.90 5.72
N GLU A 196 -6.31 -9.75 5.06
CA GLU A 196 -5.05 -9.15 4.67
C GLU A 196 -4.94 -7.70 5.11
N THR A 197 -3.73 -7.28 5.46
CA THR A 197 -3.42 -5.89 5.77
C THR A 197 -2.59 -5.29 4.65
N ILE A 198 -3.14 -4.28 4.00
CA ILE A 198 -2.53 -3.61 2.84
C ILE A 198 -2.07 -2.21 3.28
N ASN A 199 -0.84 -1.85 2.94
CA ASN A 199 -0.35 -0.49 3.15
C ASN A 199 -0.72 0.39 1.96
N VAL A 200 -1.36 1.53 2.26
CA VAL A 200 -1.67 2.60 1.30
C VAL A 200 -0.70 3.75 1.54
N ASN A 201 0.05 4.13 0.53
CA ASN A 201 1.02 5.22 0.58
C ASN A 201 0.37 6.53 0.16
N VAL A 202 0.62 7.59 0.92
CA VAL A 202 0.26 8.95 0.55
C VAL A 202 1.39 9.53 -0.28
N LYS A 203 1.04 10.16 -1.42
CA LYS A 203 2.00 10.85 -2.29
C LYS A 203 1.97 12.33 -2.00
N ASN A 204 3.10 12.86 -1.62
CA ASN A 204 3.31 14.29 -1.45
C ASN A 204 2.98 15.06 -2.75
N GLN A 205 2.26 16.17 -2.59
CA GLN A 205 1.94 17.14 -3.63
C GLN A 205 2.46 18.50 -3.18
N ASN A 206 3.12 19.20 -4.06
CA ASN A 206 3.64 20.52 -3.72
C ASN A 206 2.50 21.50 -3.39
N GLU A 207 2.58 22.17 -2.24
CA GLU A 207 1.53 22.98 -1.65
C GLU A 207 1.86 24.48 -1.61
N SER A 208 0.86 25.29 -1.30
CA SER A 208 1.07 26.72 -1.07
C SER A 208 1.67 26.97 0.31
N PRO A 209 2.57 27.96 0.44
CA PRO A 209 3.01 28.42 1.75
C PRO A 209 1.85 28.82 2.65
N ILE A 210 2.00 28.61 3.96
CA ILE A 210 1.00 28.87 5.00
C ILE A 210 1.43 30.03 5.86
N VAL A 211 0.51 30.96 6.12
CA VAL A 211 0.72 32.06 7.11
C VAL A 211 0.37 31.52 8.48
N ASN A 212 1.37 31.49 9.38
CA ASN A 212 1.17 31.07 10.78
C ASN A 212 0.72 32.30 11.61
N GLY A 213 -0.54 32.67 11.51
CA GLY A 213 -1.15 33.81 12.18
C GLY A 213 -1.94 34.73 11.22
N ASP A 214 -1.94 36.02 11.51
CA ASP A 214 -2.63 37.01 10.68
C ASP A 214 -1.85 37.26 9.37
N LYS A 215 -2.55 37.23 8.25
CA LYS A 215 -1.97 37.55 6.94
C LYS A 215 -1.82 39.06 6.72
N ASN A 216 -2.60 39.88 7.43
CA ASN A 216 -2.52 41.33 7.39
C ASN A 216 -1.87 41.81 8.69
N LEU A 217 -0.70 42.42 8.56
CA LEU A 217 0.13 42.80 9.71
C LEU A 217 0.19 44.32 9.86
N VAL A 218 0.13 44.77 11.10
CA VAL A 218 0.33 46.18 11.48
C VAL A 218 1.51 46.28 12.43
N PHE A 219 2.49 47.04 12.04
CA PHE A 219 3.68 47.33 12.86
C PHE A 219 3.69 48.80 13.28
N ASN A 220 3.98 49.09 14.53
CA ASN A 220 4.38 50.42 15.00
C ASN A 220 5.90 50.42 15.15
N HIS A 221 6.59 51.25 14.39
CA HIS A 221 8.03 51.25 14.28
C HIS A 221 8.61 52.62 14.66
N PRO A 222 9.33 52.73 15.78
CA PRO A 222 10.02 54.00 16.13
C PRO A 222 11.07 54.35 15.07
N GLU A 223 11.14 55.60 14.65
CA GLU A 223 12.09 56.05 13.62
C GLU A 223 13.53 55.66 13.92
N ASN A 224 14.03 55.82 15.09
CA ASN A 224 15.42 55.52 15.45
C ASN A 224 15.68 54.05 15.83
N ALA A 225 14.72 53.14 15.60
CA ALA A 225 14.83 51.71 15.95
C ALA A 225 15.61 50.86 14.92
N GLY A 226 16.16 51.52 13.86
CA GLY A 226 16.84 50.85 12.74
C GLY A 226 15.87 50.36 11.65
N LYS A 227 16.34 49.54 10.74
CA LYS A 227 15.57 49.24 9.55
C LYS A 227 14.62 48.06 9.63
N ILE A 228 14.83 47.11 10.54
CA ILE A 228 14.00 45.90 10.66
C ILE A 228 12.74 46.25 11.43
N VAL A 229 11.59 46.10 10.74
CA VAL A 229 10.27 46.42 11.26
C VAL A 229 9.64 45.22 12.00
N GLY A 230 9.80 44.03 11.40
CA GLY A 230 9.22 42.81 11.90
C GLY A 230 9.49 41.63 10.99
N ARG A 231 8.80 40.51 11.19
CA ARG A 231 8.99 39.29 10.41
C ARG A 231 7.65 38.68 10.03
N LEU A 232 7.55 38.21 8.78
CA LEU A 232 6.49 37.34 8.32
C LEU A 232 6.68 35.92 8.89
N ASN A 233 5.67 35.40 9.55
CA ASN A 233 5.66 34.03 10.06
C ASN A 233 4.98 33.11 9.02
N ILE A 234 5.76 32.69 8.02
CA ILE A 234 5.27 31.90 6.90
C ILE A 234 6.15 30.65 6.79
N SER A 235 5.52 29.49 6.72
CA SER A 235 6.16 28.21 6.50
C SER A 235 5.69 27.61 5.18
N ASP A 236 6.47 26.67 4.66
CA ASP A 236 6.13 25.84 3.52
C ASP A 236 5.87 24.44 4.06
N PRO A 237 4.69 23.80 3.82
CA PRO A 237 4.45 22.44 4.23
C PRO A 237 5.52 21.48 3.70
N ASP A 238 5.94 21.67 2.44
CA ASP A 238 6.99 20.91 1.78
C ASP A 238 8.41 21.32 2.18
N ALA A 239 8.64 21.76 3.41
CA ALA A 239 9.90 22.42 3.88
C ALA A 239 11.18 21.63 3.56
N ASN A 240 11.11 20.32 3.41
CA ASN A 240 12.24 19.46 3.03
C ASN A 240 12.55 19.52 1.52
N GLN A 241 11.64 20.00 0.69
CA GLN A 241 11.75 20.02 -0.76
C GLN A 241 11.61 21.41 -1.37
N SER A 242 11.01 22.34 -0.63
CA SER A 242 10.68 23.69 -1.06
C SER A 242 11.02 24.70 0.03
N HIS A 243 11.02 25.98 -0.31
CA HIS A 243 11.17 27.10 0.61
C HIS A 243 10.43 28.33 0.07
N VAL A 244 10.11 29.25 0.97
CA VAL A 244 9.33 30.45 0.63
C VAL A 244 10.21 31.50 -0.06
N LYS A 245 9.74 32.04 -1.18
CA LYS A 245 10.26 33.23 -1.84
C LYS A 245 9.33 34.41 -1.64
N TYR A 246 9.88 35.55 -1.23
CA TYR A 246 9.11 36.75 -0.97
C TYR A 246 9.20 37.75 -2.10
N LYS A 247 8.10 38.44 -2.37
CA LYS A 247 8.01 39.56 -3.31
C LYS A 247 7.08 40.63 -2.73
N ILE A 248 7.42 41.90 -2.90
CA ILE A 248 6.50 43.01 -2.65
C ILE A 248 5.77 43.25 -3.95
N ASN A 249 4.43 43.28 -3.90
CA ASN A 249 3.59 43.58 -5.05
C ASN A 249 3.52 45.08 -5.32
N ASN A 250 2.89 45.43 -6.43
CA ASN A 250 2.68 46.80 -6.83
C ASN A 250 1.80 47.53 -5.84
N SER A 251 2.36 48.49 -5.11
CA SER A 251 1.70 49.34 -4.12
C SER A 251 2.48 50.65 -4.05
N ASP A 252 1.86 51.67 -3.47
CA ASP A 252 2.40 53.02 -3.51
C ASP A 252 3.75 53.14 -2.77
N ASP A 253 3.86 52.48 -1.60
CA ASP A 253 5.05 52.54 -0.77
C ASP A 253 6.09 51.41 -0.96
N LYS A 254 5.89 50.56 -1.99
CA LYS A 254 6.73 49.34 -2.19
C LYS A 254 8.25 49.62 -2.29
N ASP A 255 8.63 50.78 -2.81
CA ASP A 255 10.02 51.11 -3.14
C ASP A 255 10.82 51.54 -1.89
N TYR A 256 10.15 51.66 -0.74
CA TYR A 256 10.79 51.96 0.56
C TYR A 256 11.21 50.72 1.32
N PHE A 257 10.75 49.51 0.89
CA PHE A 257 10.88 48.28 1.64
C PHE A 257 11.57 47.15 0.89
N LYS A 258 12.09 46.22 1.65
CA LYS A 258 12.47 44.86 1.22
C LYS A 258 11.98 43.83 2.16
N ILE A 259 11.76 42.60 1.67
CA ILE A 259 11.55 41.40 2.49
C ILE A 259 12.76 40.50 2.27
N THR A 260 13.44 40.09 3.34
CA THR A 260 14.60 39.20 3.28
C THR A 260 14.16 37.77 2.98
N ARG A 261 15.13 36.88 2.70
CA ARG A 261 14.84 35.43 2.56
C ARG A 261 14.30 34.79 3.84
N SER A 262 14.64 35.36 5.00
CA SER A 262 14.13 34.91 6.31
C SER A 262 12.74 35.47 6.63
N GLY A 263 12.15 36.28 5.74
CA GLY A 263 10.85 36.91 5.95
C GLY A 263 10.91 38.23 6.76
N ASP A 264 12.10 38.76 7.06
CA ASP A 264 12.20 40.05 7.76
C ASP A 264 11.77 41.18 6.83
N VAL A 265 10.84 41.98 7.30
CA VAL A 265 10.39 43.23 6.65
C VAL A 265 11.29 44.35 7.14
N ALA A 266 11.89 45.07 6.21
CA ALA A 266 12.84 46.13 6.54
C ALA A 266 12.71 47.34 5.60
N PHE A 267 12.88 48.53 6.15
CA PHE A 267 13.10 49.74 5.37
C PHE A 267 14.42 49.64 4.56
N LEU A 268 14.47 50.24 3.40
CA LEU A 268 15.70 50.41 2.62
C LEU A 268 16.60 51.54 3.22
N ARG A 269 15.97 52.57 3.78
CA ARG A 269 16.59 53.64 4.53
C ARG A 269 16.02 53.68 5.93
N ASP A 270 16.70 54.37 6.86
CA ASP A 270 16.12 54.59 8.17
C ASP A 270 14.97 55.61 8.04
N PRO A 271 13.79 55.31 8.63
CA PRO A 271 12.65 56.22 8.54
C PRO A 271 12.90 57.44 9.45
N ASP A 272 12.34 58.60 9.06
CA ASP A 272 12.39 59.88 9.74
C ASP A 272 10.97 60.41 9.90
N PHE A 273 10.49 60.57 11.14
CA PHE A 273 9.08 60.92 11.42
C PHE A 273 8.74 62.32 11.01
N GLU A 274 9.68 63.25 11.17
CA GLU A 274 9.53 64.66 10.81
C GLU A 274 9.60 64.91 9.31
N ASN A 275 10.17 63.91 8.58
CA ASN A 275 10.35 64.03 7.14
C ASN A 275 9.93 62.74 6.40
N PRO A 276 8.62 62.36 6.48
CA PRO A 276 8.10 61.10 5.92
C PRO A 276 8.30 61.00 4.39
N GLU A 277 8.77 59.84 3.93
CA GLU A 277 9.01 59.54 2.54
C GLU A 277 7.81 58.82 1.85
N ASP A 278 6.76 58.40 2.60
CA ASP A 278 5.55 57.78 2.03
C ASP A 278 4.80 58.74 1.09
N GLU A 279 3.99 58.19 0.17
CA GLU A 279 3.37 58.96 -0.94
C GLU A 279 2.52 60.13 -0.42
N ASN A 280 1.79 59.96 0.66
CA ASN A 280 0.87 60.93 1.22
C ASN A 280 1.44 61.69 2.46
N GLN A 281 2.68 61.38 2.87
CA GLN A 281 3.42 62.00 3.99
C GLN A 281 2.68 61.94 5.35
N ASP A 282 2.00 60.81 5.61
CA ASP A 282 1.27 60.60 6.87
C ASP A 282 1.95 59.62 7.84
N ASN A 283 3.18 59.18 7.52
CA ASN A 283 3.92 58.20 8.32
C ASN A 283 3.26 56.79 8.37
N ASN A 284 2.31 56.50 7.46
CA ASN A 284 1.57 55.26 7.42
C ASN A 284 1.84 54.55 6.07
N TYR A 285 2.86 53.72 6.05
CA TYR A 285 3.28 52.97 4.86
C TYR A 285 2.44 51.70 4.67
N LYS A 286 2.04 51.43 3.41
CA LYS A 286 1.22 50.25 3.08
C LYS A 286 1.74 49.56 1.82
N PHE A 287 1.91 48.25 1.89
CA PHE A 287 2.22 47.44 0.71
C PHE A 287 1.71 46.01 0.86
N GLU A 288 1.47 45.36 -0.27
CA GLU A 288 1.13 43.97 -0.34
C GLU A 288 2.39 43.12 -0.48
N TYR A 289 2.45 42.02 0.31
CA TYR A 289 3.45 40.99 0.07
C TYR A 289 2.85 39.77 -0.61
N LYS A 290 3.71 39.05 -1.33
CA LYS A 290 3.44 37.73 -1.88
C LYS A 290 4.53 36.78 -1.41
N ALA A 291 4.14 35.70 -0.75
CA ALA A 291 5.02 34.61 -0.35
C ALA A 291 4.71 33.41 -1.24
N MET A 292 5.68 32.97 -2.03
CA MET A 292 5.52 31.98 -3.07
C MET A 292 6.34 30.74 -2.77
N ASP A 293 5.81 29.57 -3.13
CA ASP A 293 6.60 28.36 -3.19
C ASP A 293 7.79 28.50 -4.14
N SER A 294 8.94 27.94 -3.78
CA SER A 294 10.17 28.06 -4.55
C SER A 294 10.20 27.27 -5.84
N LYS A 295 9.42 26.18 -5.92
CA LYS A 295 9.31 25.31 -7.09
C LYS A 295 8.19 25.73 -8.03
N ASP A 296 7.03 26.17 -7.48
CA ASP A 296 5.90 26.65 -8.27
C ASP A 296 5.39 28.01 -7.78
N ASN A 297 5.75 29.06 -8.48
CA ASN A 297 5.32 30.44 -8.16
C ASN A 297 3.80 30.67 -8.28
N LYS A 298 3.02 29.70 -8.78
CA LYS A 298 1.56 29.76 -8.79
C LYS A 298 0.97 29.41 -7.43
N LEU A 299 1.71 28.66 -6.63
CA LEU A 299 1.39 28.35 -5.25
C LEU A 299 1.92 29.48 -4.37
N PHE A 300 1.02 30.26 -3.79
CA PHE A 300 1.39 31.42 -3.01
C PHE A 300 0.31 31.83 -2.01
N VAL A 301 0.73 32.59 -1.02
CA VAL A 301 -0.13 33.35 -0.14
C VAL A 301 0.24 34.83 -0.21
N SER A 302 -0.71 35.73 0.04
CA SER A 302 -0.49 37.17 0.08
C SER A 302 -1.24 37.83 1.22
N GLY A 303 -0.76 39.00 1.63
CA GLY A 303 -1.39 39.81 2.65
C GLY A 303 -0.93 41.25 2.57
N LEU A 304 -1.53 42.10 3.41
CA LEU A 304 -1.22 43.51 3.53
C LEU A 304 -0.32 43.75 4.74
N ILE A 305 0.71 44.57 4.56
CA ILE A 305 1.55 45.11 5.63
C ILE A 305 1.25 46.60 5.77
N THR A 306 0.96 47.03 6.99
CA THR A 306 0.84 48.44 7.37
C THR A 306 1.93 48.74 8.40
N ILE A 307 2.69 49.80 8.18
CA ILE A 307 3.74 50.24 9.08
C ILE A 307 3.48 51.69 9.48
N ASN A 308 3.25 51.92 10.75
CA ASN A 308 3.13 53.25 11.33
C ASN A 308 4.49 53.65 11.89
N VAL A 309 5.15 54.63 11.28
CA VAL A 309 6.35 55.23 11.89
C VAL A 309 5.86 56.11 13.04
N ILE A 310 6.50 55.98 14.20
CA ILE A 310 6.17 56.78 15.41
C ILE A 310 7.38 57.59 15.83
N ASP A 311 7.11 58.79 16.26
CA ASP A 311 8.08 59.72 16.81
C ASP A 311 8.85 59.09 17.98
N ALA A 312 10.17 59.27 17.98
CA ALA A 312 11.06 58.86 19.06
C ALA A 312 11.90 60.08 19.45
N GLU A 313 11.94 60.37 20.78
CA GLU A 313 12.71 61.49 21.33
C GLU A 313 14.14 61.53 20.75
N GLU A 314 14.45 62.56 19.99
CA GLU A 314 15.80 62.80 19.53
C GLU A 314 16.63 63.43 20.66
N THR A 315 17.75 62.82 21.01
CA THR A 315 18.74 63.46 21.85
C THR A 315 19.48 64.53 21.03
N GLU A 316 19.13 65.79 21.24
CA GLU A 316 19.94 66.90 20.72
C GLU A 316 21.42 66.67 21.12
N VAL A 317 22.23 66.23 20.15
CA VAL A 317 23.68 66.32 20.36
C VAL A 317 24.07 67.77 20.27
N VAL A 318 23.97 68.48 21.40
CA VAL A 318 24.54 69.84 21.48
C VAL A 318 26.03 69.68 21.20
N ALA A 319 26.43 70.04 19.98
CA ALA A 319 27.82 70.10 19.60
C ALA A 319 28.50 71.15 20.47
N LEU A 320 29.19 70.71 21.52
CA LEU A 320 30.00 71.59 22.40
C LEU A 320 31.00 72.28 21.47
N ASP A 321 30.79 73.61 21.27
CA ASP A 321 31.69 74.43 20.49
C ASP A 321 33.04 74.47 21.21
N LYS A 322 33.95 73.63 20.79
CA LYS A 322 35.33 73.51 21.29
C LYS A 322 36.06 74.85 21.39
N ARG A 323 35.55 75.92 20.74
CA ARG A 323 36.12 77.27 20.79
C ARG A 323 35.85 78.08 22.08
N LYS A 324 34.93 77.64 22.90
CA LYS A 324 34.58 78.31 24.16
C LYS A 324 35.37 77.84 25.41
N TYR A 325 36.21 76.82 25.30
CA TYR A 325 36.92 76.24 26.48
C TYR A 325 38.44 76.37 26.37
N THR A 326 38.99 77.39 25.71
CA THR A 326 40.43 77.58 25.57
C THR A 326 41.01 78.58 26.67
N SER A 327 40.39 78.79 27.80
CA SER A 327 41.02 79.58 28.86
C SER A 327 40.54 79.22 30.29
N TRP A 328 40.92 78.03 30.75
CA TRP A 328 41.04 77.79 32.16
C TRP A 328 42.52 77.68 32.55
N LYS A 329 43.08 78.79 33.09
CA LYS A 329 44.33 78.69 33.78
C LYS A 329 44.11 77.96 35.09
N VAL A 330 44.77 76.83 35.27
CA VAL A 330 44.82 76.09 36.51
C VAL A 330 45.81 76.88 37.40
N ASP A 331 45.29 77.66 38.40
CA ASP A 331 46.09 78.24 39.42
C ASP A 331 46.49 77.17 40.42
N HIS A 332 47.74 76.73 40.40
CA HIS A 332 48.30 75.86 41.44
C HIS A 332 48.54 76.59 42.67
N GLN A 333 47.72 76.47 43.70
CA GLN A 333 48.06 76.74 45.07
C GLN A 333 48.41 75.41 45.78
N PRO A 334 49.57 75.37 46.46
CA PRO A 334 49.98 74.18 47.22
C PRO A 334 49.21 74.10 48.52
N TYR A 335 48.47 73.06 48.76
CA TYR A 335 47.93 72.75 50.10
C TYR A 335 49.04 72.14 50.95
N HIS A 336 49.40 72.87 52.06
CA HIS A 336 50.15 72.29 53.16
C HIS A 336 49.25 71.34 53.94
N ILE A 337 49.74 70.13 54.15
CA ILE A 337 49.19 69.17 55.07
C ILE A 337 49.67 69.51 56.52
N LEU A 338 48.74 69.59 57.43
CA LEU A 338 48.94 69.27 58.80
C LEU A 338 48.05 68.10 59.19
#